data_a7a49ae212f7fc03038808f9fbdce42f
#
_entry.id   a7a49ae212f7fc03038808f9fbdce42f
#
_cell.length_a   1.000
_cell.length_b   1.000
_cell.length_c   1.000
_cell.angle_alpha   90.00
_cell.angle_beta   90.00
_cell.angle_gamma   90.00
#
_symmetry.space_group_name_H-M   'P 1'
#
loop_
_entity.id
_entity.type
_entity.pdbx_description
1 polymer ?
#
loop_
_entity_poly.entity_id
_entity_poly.type
_entity_poly.pdbx_seq_one_letter_code
_entity_poly.pdbx_strand_id
1 'polypeptide(L)'
;MRLIHNSRLPQFRTPFGAVTTGTSVSLSVILEDADPAQATLTLRTWVDEIGESLYPMTHEGDGIFTVELECTEPCLIWYSFICNIEGQPEVRLGAPQGRTGGEGVTYDYAEVPSFQITVYKHRENRPTWYERGMVYQIFPDRYARDENWRERTLAEVEKPRKGIQRRMVEDWNEPPEYERAEDGSIKTWDFYGGSLKGIQNDLPRIAELGFTAIYLNPIFEAASNHRYDTADYTKIDPILGTEQDFTELCKAAEKLGISIILDGVFNHTGDDSIYFNRYGNYPGVGAWQSEDSPWRDAFYFHEDGSYDCWWGVGNMPAINESSELVRERLLGKDGVIRKWLRAGAHGWRLDVADELSDDFLAEIKKAVLAEKPDALLLGEVWEDATTKISYGHRRGYLLGAQLDSVMNYPWRDAVLHFLRGGDGEELWMAIDGLLSRYPLPAVHALMNHLGTHDTARLITELGGDPGVGRPREWQAKAVMDGAALDRGRRRVKMAAALQYTLPGVPCLYYGDEIGMPGCGDPFNRAAYDWMGGDRQLREWYRLLGRLRALCPALRKGGLEPVRFHAGHAVYLRRSGEDALLIAVNRWCDGEALPLPDDFAQSVALAGPPPVNGQLWI
;
A
#
# COMPACT_ATOMS: atom_id res chain seq x y z
N MET A 1 17.69 -28.25 29.94
CA MET A 1 18.24 -27.00 29.38
C MET A 1 17.15 -26.26 28.62
N ARG A 2 16.96 -25.00 28.90
CA ARG A 2 16.01 -24.12 28.23
C ARG A 2 16.68 -22.82 27.82
N LEU A 3 16.53 -22.41 26.57
CA LEU A 3 16.98 -21.13 26.05
C LEU A 3 15.77 -20.20 25.89
N ILE A 4 15.89 -18.97 26.37
CA ILE A 4 14.78 -17.98 26.34
C ILE A 4 15.28 -16.72 25.63
N HIS A 5 14.58 -16.34 24.61
CA HIS A 5 14.70 -15.05 23.92
C HIS A 5 13.31 -14.64 23.42
N ASN A 6 12.98 -13.37 23.53
CA ASN A 6 11.78 -12.82 22.93
C ASN A 6 12.13 -11.47 22.30
N SER A 7 12.18 -11.44 20.97
CA SER A 7 12.61 -10.25 20.22
C SER A 7 11.72 -9.02 20.41
N ARG A 8 10.57 -9.13 21.08
CA ARG A 8 9.63 -8.05 21.40
C ARG A 8 9.86 -7.41 22.76
N LEU A 9 10.58 -8.09 23.64
CA LEU A 9 10.80 -7.62 24.99
C LEU A 9 12.14 -6.88 25.10
N PRO A 10 12.17 -5.64 25.65
CA PRO A 10 13.37 -4.82 25.72
C PRO A 10 14.57 -5.48 26.42
N GLN A 11 14.30 -6.38 27.36
CA GLN A 11 15.34 -7.15 28.06
C GLN A 11 16.09 -8.13 27.16
N PHE A 12 15.50 -8.52 26.02
CA PHE A 12 16.12 -9.46 25.09
C PHE A 12 16.59 -8.79 23.80
N ARG A 13 15.99 -7.66 23.42
CA ARG A 13 16.36 -6.90 22.24
C ARG A 13 16.09 -5.41 22.41
N THR A 14 17.13 -4.61 22.35
CA THR A 14 17.06 -3.15 22.45
C THR A 14 18.02 -2.50 21.44
N PRO A 15 17.55 -1.58 20.58
CA PRO A 15 16.13 -1.17 20.42
C PRO A 15 15.27 -2.22 19.69
N PHE A 16 13.94 -2.11 19.90
CA PHE A 16 12.96 -2.93 19.19
C PHE A 16 12.69 -2.38 17.78
N GLY A 17 12.30 -3.28 16.86
CA GLY A 17 11.89 -2.92 15.50
C GLY A 17 13.07 -2.74 14.54
N ALA A 18 12.81 -2.05 13.40
CA ALA A 18 13.84 -1.66 12.46
C ALA A 18 14.70 -0.53 13.04
N VAL A 19 16.00 -0.53 12.71
CA VAL A 19 16.97 0.41 13.26
C VAL A 19 17.66 1.20 12.15
N THR A 20 18.14 2.40 12.48
CA THR A 20 18.95 3.19 11.54
C THR A 20 20.38 2.70 11.47
N THR A 21 21.05 2.95 10.35
CA THR A 21 22.51 2.77 10.25
C THR A 21 23.24 3.50 11.38
N GLY A 22 24.29 2.86 11.92
CA GLY A 22 25.05 3.36 13.08
C GLY A 22 24.43 3.03 14.44
N THR A 23 23.33 2.25 14.48
CA THR A 23 22.74 1.78 15.74
C THR A 23 23.41 0.50 16.21
N SER A 24 23.76 0.41 17.50
CA SER A 24 24.09 -0.86 18.17
C SER A 24 22.82 -1.50 18.70
N VAL A 25 22.61 -2.78 18.43
CA VAL A 25 21.47 -3.58 18.91
C VAL A 25 21.97 -4.57 19.96
N SER A 26 21.51 -4.39 21.21
CA SER A 26 21.77 -5.33 22.29
C SER A 26 20.84 -6.54 22.15
N LEU A 27 21.40 -7.74 22.14
CA LEU A 27 20.67 -9.01 22.08
C LEU A 27 21.05 -9.88 23.27
N SER A 28 20.04 -10.45 23.93
CA SER A 28 20.24 -11.30 25.12
C SER A 28 19.52 -12.64 25.00
N VAL A 29 20.09 -13.67 25.60
CA VAL A 29 19.49 -14.99 25.78
C VAL A 29 19.64 -15.38 27.25
N ILE A 30 18.61 -15.97 27.83
CA ILE A 30 18.68 -16.58 29.16
C ILE A 30 18.79 -18.09 29.00
N LEU A 31 19.78 -18.69 29.64
CA LEU A 31 19.97 -20.12 29.77
C LEU A 31 19.48 -20.58 31.14
N GLU A 32 18.46 -21.44 31.16
CA GLU A 32 17.91 -22.09 32.36
C GLU A 32 18.19 -23.60 32.36
N ASP A 33 18.18 -24.22 33.54
CA ASP A 33 18.31 -25.67 33.75
C ASP A 33 19.62 -26.26 33.18
N ALA A 34 20.72 -25.46 33.16
CA ALA A 34 22.07 -25.88 32.84
C ALA A 34 23.08 -24.96 33.52
N ASP A 35 24.36 -25.45 33.66
CA ASP A 35 25.43 -24.63 34.21
C ASP A 35 25.94 -23.64 33.18
N PRO A 36 25.76 -22.32 33.37
CA PRO A 36 26.21 -21.32 32.40
C PRO A 36 27.73 -21.30 32.21
N ALA A 37 28.50 -21.76 33.20
CA ALA A 37 29.98 -21.81 33.12
C ALA A 37 30.48 -22.86 32.13
N GLN A 38 29.67 -23.86 31.79
CA GLN A 38 29.97 -24.92 30.82
C GLN A 38 29.36 -24.63 29.44
N ALA A 39 28.63 -23.53 29.29
CA ALA A 39 27.95 -23.18 28.07
C ALA A 39 28.71 -22.10 27.29
N THR A 40 28.71 -22.24 25.96
CA THR A 40 29.08 -21.17 25.05
C THR A 40 27.89 -20.81 24.18
N LEU A 41 27.52 -19.53 24.19
CA LEU A 41 26.48 -19.00 23.32
C LEU A 41 27.07 -18.13 22.23
N THR A 42 26.55 -18.29 21.02
CA THR A 42 26.98 -17.55 19.83
C THR A 42 25.78 -16.98 19.13
N LEU A 43 25.79 -15.69 18.84
CA LEU A 43 24.85 -15.08 17.90
C LEU A 43 25.30 -15.44 16.48
N ARG A 44 24.42 -16.03 15.71
CA ARG A 44 24.58 -16.28 14.28
C ARG A 44 23.78 -15.24 13.52
N THR A 45 24.40 -14.55 12.59
CA THR A 45 23.71 -13.66 11.65
C THR A 45 23.91 -14.13 10.21
N TRP A 46 22.94 -13.76 9.37
CA TRP A 46 23.02 -13.92 7.93
C TRP A 46 22.54 -12.63 7.26
N VAL A 47 23.28 -12.16 6.28
CA VAL A 47 22.91 -11.07 5.39
C VAL A 47 23.03 -11.55 3.96
N ASP A 48 21.99 -11.33 3.13
CA ASP A 48 22.01 -11.73 1.74
C ASP A 48 23.24 -11.12 1.03
N GLU A 49 23.88 -11.87 0.12
CA GLU A 49 25.09 -11.50 -0.62
C GLU A 49 26.37 -11.38 0.22
N ILE A 50 26.28 -11.26 1.55
CA ILE A 50 27.43 -11.20 2.46
C ILE A 50 27.70 -12.57 3.10
N GLY A 51 26.63 -13.27 3.50
CA GLY A 51 26.69 -14.60 4.11
C GLY A 51 26.60 -14.57 5.64
N GLU A 52 27.17 -15.63 6.25
CA GLU A 52 27.10 -15.90 7.68
C GLU A 52 28.21 -15.17 8.46
N SER A 53 27.83 -14.67 9.65
CA SER A 53 28.78 -14.19 10.66
C SER A 53 28.43 -14.74 12.05
N LEU A 54 29.41 -14.98 12.87
CA LEU A 54 29.29 -15.55 14.21
C LEU A 54 29.89 -14.60 15.24
N TYR A 55 29.13 -14.28 16.29
CA TYR A 55 29.56 -13.38 17.37
C TYR A 55 29.45 -14.09 18.71
N PRO A 56 30.58 -14.30 19.44
CA PRO A 56 30.53 -14.85 20.79
C PRO A 56 29.70 -13.94 21.73
N MET A 57 28.89 -14.55 22.57
CA MET A 57 28.12 -13.83 23.57
C MET A 57 28.84 -13.84 24.92
N THR A 58 28.70 -12.75 25.68
CA THR A 58 29.31 -12.61 27.02
C THR A 58 28.29 -13.07 28.07
N HIS A 59 28.74 -13.89 29.02
CA HIS A 59 27.97 -14.28 30.19
C HIS A 59 28.01 -13.17 31.25
N GLU A 60 26.85 -12.56 31.57
CA GLU A 60 26.75 -11.44 32.54
C GLU A 60 26.38 -11.89 33.96
N GLY A 61 26.15 -13.17 34.16
CA GLY A 61 25.65 -13.75 35.40
C GLY A 61 24.21 -14.25 35.30
N ASP A 62 23.75 -15.03 36.28
CA ASP A 62 22.38 -15.56 36.35
C ASP A 62 21.87 -16.24 35.07
N GLY A 63 22.78 -16.83 34.27
CA GLY A 63 22.45 -17.48 32.99
C GLY A 63 22.13 -16.52 31.87
N ILE A 64 22.39 -15.22 32.02
CA ILE A 64 22.16 -14.20 30.99
C ILE A 64 23.39 -14.08 30.11
N PHE A 65 23.21 -14.23 28.80
CA PHE A 65 24.24 -14.02 27.77
C PHE A 65 23.85 -12.84 26.89
N THR A 66 24.78 -11.94 26.61
CA THR A 66 24.55 -10.70 25.87
C THR A 66 25.56 -10.53 24.73
N VAL A 67 25.15 -9.79 23.69
CA VAL A 67 26.03 -9.35 22.59
C VAL A 67 25.51 -8.05 22.01
N GLU A 68 26.43 -7.17 21.63
CA GLU A 68 26.15 -5.95 20.89
C GLU A 68 26.39 -6.20 19.39
N LEU A 69 25.38 -5.92 18.57
CA LEU A 69 25.45 -6.04 17.11
C LEU A 69 25.44 -4.65 16.47
N GLU A 70 26.55 -4.27 15.86
CA GLU A 70 26.68 -3.00 15.18
C GLU A 70 26.01 -3.05 13.79
N CYS A 71 25.03 -2.20 13.55
CA CYS A 71 24.26 -2.10 12.31
C CYS A 71 24.78 -0.94 11.45
N THR A 72 25.83 -1.16 10.67
CA THR A 72 26.56 -0.08 9.96
C THR A 72 26.00 0.25 8.58
N GLU A 73 25.45 -0.75 7.86
CA GLU A 73 24.97 -0.58 6.49
C GLU A 73 23.48 -0.94 6.36
N PRO A 74 22.76 -0.31 5.43
CA PRO A 74 21.36 -0.65 5.16
C PRO A 74 21.25 -2.07 4.62
N CYS A 75 20.63 -2.96 5.39
CA CYS A 75 20.46 -4.37 5.00
C CYS A 75 19.34 -5.04 5.81
N LEU A 76 19.07 -6.29 5.44
CA LEU A 76 18.24 -7.18 6.22
C LEU A 76 19.13 -8.20 6.93
N ILE A 77 19.12 -8.19 8.26
CA ILE A 77 19.87 -9.13 9.08
C ILE A 77 18.92 -10.20 9.60
N TRP A 78 19.22 -11.44 9.29
CA TRP A 78 18.59 -12.62 9.86
C TRP A 78 19.45 -13.13 11.02
N TYR A 79 18.90 -13.38 12.21
CA TYR A 79 19.68 -13.86 13.32
C TYR A 79 19.04 -15.02 14.08
N SER A 80 19.87 -15.83 14.68
CA SER A 80 19.55 -16.95 15.59
C SER A 80 20.67 -17.15 16.59
N PHE A 81 20.47 -18.00 17.58
CA PHE A 81 21.49 -18.28 18.60
C PHE A 81 21.87 -19.75 18.58
N ILE A 82 23.14 -20.02 18.82
CA ILE A 82 23.73 -21.36 18.92
C ILE A 82 24.24 -21.53 20.35
N CYS A 83 23.82 -22.61 21.01
CA CYS A 83 24.27 -22.99 22.35
C CYS A 83 25.01 -24.31 22.30
N ASN A 84 26.22 -24.31 22.77
CA ASN A 84 27.06 -25.51 22.95
C ASN A 84 27.39 -25.70 24.42
N ILE A 85 27.15 -26.92 24.94
CA ILE A 85 27.52 -27.36 26.29
C ILE A 85 28.37 -28.62 26.15
N GLU A 86 29.49 -28.71 26.87
CA GLU A 86 30.38 -29.84 26.78
C GLU A 86 29.65 -31.18 27.06
N GLY A 87 29.79 -32.14 26.14
CA GLY A 87 29.13 -33.45 26.23
C GLY A 87 27.65 -33.49 25.89
N GLN A 88 27.07 -32.40 25.41
CA GLN A 88 25.69 -32.34 24.96
C GLN A 88 25.61 -32.01 23.46
N PRO A 89 24.52 -32.39 22.76
CA PRO A 89 24.28 -31.96 21.39
C PRO A 89 24.14 -30.42 21.30
N GLU A 90 24.57 -29.84 20.17
CA GLU A 90 24.32 -28.43 19.85
C GLU A 90 22.82 -28.15 19.80
N VAL A 91 22.41 -27.05 20.39
CA VAL A 91 21.02 -26.58 20.40
C VAL A 91 20.95 -25.18 19.80
N ARG A 92 19.93 -24.91 19.00
CA ARG A 92 19.72 -23.60 18.36
C ARG A 92 18.41 -23.00 18.83
N LEU A 93 18.43 -21.68 19.04
CA LEU A 93 17.25 -20.89 19.37
C LEU A 93 16.97 -19.96 18.17
N GLY A 94 15.81 -20.12 17.57
CA GLY A 94 15.36 -19.33 16.42
C GLY A 94 13.97 -18.74 16.61
N ALA A 95 13.46 -18.07 15.60
CA ALA A 95 12.08 -17.59 15.57
C ALA A 95 11.09 -18.76 15.47
N PRO A 96 9.83 -18.58 15.87
CA PRO A 96 8.79 -19.58 15.62
C PRO A 96 8.62 -19.83 14.12
N GLN A 97 8.21 -21.06 13.76
CA GLN A 97 7.97 -21.43 12.38
C GLN A 97 7.00 -20.46 11.69
N GLY A 98 7.37 -20.01 10.49
CA GLY A 98 6.56 -19.05 9.71
C GLY A 98 6.55 -17.61 10.26
N ARG A 99 7.41 -17.30 11.24
CA ARG A 99 7.55 -15.95 11.85
C ARG A 99 9.01 -15.48 11.82
N THR A 100 9.20 -14.18 11.95
CA THR A 100 10.53 -13.53 11.99
C THR A 100 10.77 -12.78 13.31
N GLY A 101 9.94 -13.04 14.32
CA GLY A 101 10.02 -12.40 15.64
C GLY A 101 9.10 -13.04 16.67
N GLY A 102 9.14 -12.54 17.90
CA GLY A 102 8.39 -13.02 19.05
C GLY A 102 9.21 -13.92 19.98
N GLU A 103 8.53 -14.79 20.73
CA GLU A 103 9.14 -15.76 21.63
C GLU A 103 9.88 -16.82 20.83
N GLY A 104 11.16 -17.06 21.16
CA GLY A 104 12.02 -18.02 20.49
C GLY A 104 11.63 -19.46 20.75
N VAL A 105 11.93 -20.31 19.78
CA VAL A 105 11.75 -21.76 19.85
C VAL A 105 13.10 -22.45 19.72
N THR A 106 13.32 -23.48 20.54
CA THR A 106 14.53 -24.31 20.50
C THR A 106 14.39 -25.38 19.44
N TYR A 107 15.44 -25.56 18.64
CA TYR A 107 15.53 -26.53 17.55
C TYR A 107 16.76 -27.43 17.72
N ASP A 108 16.66 -28.65 17.24
CA ASP A 108 17.71 -29.69 17.22
C ASP A 108 18.33 -29.90 15.82
N TYR A 109 18.07 -28.96 14.87
CA TYR A 109 18.61 -28.98 13.51
C TYR A 109 19.25 -27.63 13.14
N ALA A 110 20.08 -27.63 12.11
CA ALA A 110 20.96 -26.50 11.78
C ALA A 110 20.26 -25.31 11.11
N GLU A 111 19.30 -25.58 10.22
CA GLU A 111 18.59 -24.53 9.48
C GLU A 111 17.34 -24.08 10.22
N VAL A 112 17.50 -23.21 11.22
CA VAL A 112 16.38 -22.74 12.04
C VAL A 112 15.78 -21.47 11.48
N PRO A 113 14.45 -21.24 11.67
CA PRO A 113 13.83 -19.97 11.37
C PRO A 113 14.55 -18.83 12.11
N SER A 114 14.88 -17.78 11.40
CA SER A 114 15.63 -16.65 11.95
C SER A 114 14.73 -15.49 12.36
N PHE A 115 15.14 -14.76 13.40
CA PHE A 115 14.63 -13.44 13.70
C PHE A 115 15.12 -12.43 12.66
N GLN A 116 14.41 -11.32 12.51
CA GLN A 116 14.73 -10.27 11.54
C GLN A 116 15.10 -8.95 12.22
N ILE A 117 16.14 -8.28 11.70
CA ILE A 117 16.41 -6.86 11.94
C ILE A 117 16.52 -6.18 10.59
N THR A 118 15.71 -5.15 10.36
CA THR A 118 15.83 -4.28 9.20
C THR A 118 16.69 -3.07 9.57
N VAL A 119 17.81 -2.88 8.89
CA VAL A 119 18.68 -1.71 9.03
C VAL A 119 18.42 -0.77 7.86
N TYR A 120 18.11 0.50 8.14
CA TYR A 120 17.77 1.45 7.09
C TYR A 120 18.47 2.79 7.24
N LYS A 121 18.64 3.50 6.12
CA LYS A 121 19.18 4.85 6.11
C LYS A 121 18.07 5.87 6.41
N HIS A 122 18.30 6.73 7.39
CA HIS A 122 17.36 7.79 7.74
C HIS A 122 17.21 8.82 6.61
N ARG A 123 15.97 9.27 6.36
CA ARG A 123 15.64 10.38 5.49
C ARG A 123 15.23 11.61 6.33
N GLU A 124 15.91 12.75 6.14
CA GLU A 124 15.64 13.98 6.90
C GLU A 124 14.31 14.64 6.49
N ASN A 125 14.14 14.93 5.21
CA ASN A 125 12.96 15.61 4.67
C ASN A 125 11.87 14.60 4.29
N ARG A 126 11.21 14.01 5.31
CA ARG A 126 10.13 13.04 5.09
C ARG A 126 8.83 13.73 4.66
N PRO A 127 7.95 13.02 3.92
CA PRO A 127 6.63 13.54 3.53
C PRO A 127 5.65 13.57 4.72
N THR A 128 5.95 14.39 5.73
CA THR A 128 5.17 14.47 6.98
C THR A 128 3.74 14.97 6.77
N TRP A 129 3.49 15.68 5.68
CA TRP A 129 2.14 16.06 5.24
C TRP A 129 1.30 14.82 4.93
N TYR A 130 1.90 13.78 4.33
CA TYR A 130 1.26 12.50 4.03
C TYR A 130 1.11 11.64 5.29
N GLU A 131 2.17 11.44 6.07
CA GLU A 131 2.18 10.62 7.29
C GLU A 131 1.07 11.01 8.28
N ARG A 132 0.68 12.29 8.31
CA ARG A 132 -0.35 12.84 9.21
C ARG A 132 -1.72 12.91 8.57
N GLY A 133 -1.81 12.55 7.31
CA GLY A 133 -2.97 12.78 6.47
C GLY A 133 -3.92 11.61 6.35
N MET A 134 -4.83 11.78 5.42
CA MET A 134 -5.77 10.78 4.91
C MET A 134 -5.89 10.96 3.40
N VAL A 135 -5.95 9.86 2.67
CA VAL A 135 -5.95 9.84 1.20
C VAL A 135 -7.31 9.45 0.67
N TYR A 136 -7.76 10.14 -0.36
CA TYR A 136 -8.92 9.78 -1.15
C TYR A 136 -8.47 9.36 -2.55
N GLN A 137 -8.66 8.08 -2.89
CA GLN A 137 -8.30 7.55 -4.20
C GLN A 137 -9.43 7.77 -5.18
N ILE A 138 -9.12 8.37 -6.33
CA ILE A 138 -10.09 8.69 -7.38
C ILE A 138 -9.70 8.01 -8.69
N PHE A 139 -10.68 7.33 -9.31
CA PHE A 139 -10.62 6.91 -10.70
C PHE A 139 -11.25 8.02 -11.57
N PRO A 140 -10.43 8.85 -12.25
CA PRO A 140 -10.89 10.15 -12.75
C PRO A 140 -12.06 10.09 -13.73
N ASP A 141 -12.08 9.12 -14.64
CA ASP A 141 -13.14 8.97 -15.64
C ASP A 141 -14.53 8.72 -15.03
N ARG A 142 -14.56 8.15 -13.82
CA ARG A 142 -15.78 7.67 -13.15
C ARG A 142 -16.20 8.49 -11.94
N TYR A 143 -15.57 9.64 -11.71
CA TYR A 143 -15.80 10.39 -10.48
C TYR A 143 -16.74 11.56 -10.64
N ALA A 144 -16.40 12.55 -11.47
CA ALA A 144 -17.20 13.75 -11.63
C ALA A 144 -17.03 14.40 -13.00
N ARG A 145 -18.13 14.78 -13.61
CA ARG A 145 -18.18 15.56 -14.86
C ARG A 145 -18.12 17.06 -14.57
N ASP A 146 -17.59 17.83 -15.51
CA ASP A 146 -17.75 19.29 -15.57
C ASP A 146 -18.76 19.67 -16.67
N GLU A 147 -19.01 20.97 -16.85
CA GLU A 147 -19.98 21.48 -17.84
C GLU A 147 -19.61 21.15 -19.30
N ASN A 148 -18.34 21.00 -19.62
CA ASN A 148 -17.84 20.75 -20.98
C ASN A 148 -17.51 19.27 -21.26
N TRP A 149 -17.82 18.38 -20.32
CA TRP A 149 -17.42 16.97 -20.41
C TRP A 149 -17.87 16.29 -21.70
N ARG A 150 -19.10 16.58 -22.15
CA ARG A 150 -19.72 15.89 -23.29
C ARG A 150 -19.01 16.22 -24.60
N GLU A 151 -18.80 17.53 -24.86
CA GLU A 151 -18.13 18.00 -26.07
C GLU A 151 -16.69 17.48 -26.11
N ARG A 152 -15.97 17.57 -25.00
CA ARG A 152 -14.58 17.11 -24.85
C ARG A 152 -14.46 15.61 -25.03
N THR A 153 -15.30 14.81 -24.40
CA THR A 153 -15.28 13.34 -24.53
C THR A 153 -15.64 12.90 -25.94
N LEU A 154 -16.69 13.48 -26.53
CA LEU A 154 -17.12 13.15 -27.89
C LEU A 154 -16.02 13.46 -28.90
N ALA A 155 -15.39 14.63 -28.80
CA ALA A 155 -14.29 15.03 -29.69
C ALA A 155 -13.12 14.04 -29.67
N GLU A 156 -12.84 13.40 -28.51
CA GLU A 156 -11.75 12.41 -28.39
C GLU A 156 -12.19 11.02 -28.84
N VAL A 157 -13.39 10.59 -28.49
CA VAL A 157 -13.90 9.26 -28.81
C VAL A 157 -14.14 9.09 -30.32
N GLU A 158 -14.57 10.16 -31.00
CA GLU A 158 -14.81 10.17 -32.46
C GLU A 158 -13.50 10.27 -33.30
N LYS A 159 -12.36 10.57 -32.69
CA LYS A 159 -11.09 10.52 -33.42
C LYS A 159 -10.81 9.11 -33.92
N PRO A 160 -10.57 8.93 -35.23
CA PRO A 160 -10.25 7.61 -35.76
C PRO A 160 -8.96 7.07 -35.12
N ARG A 161 -9.04 5.90 -34.50
CA ARG A 161 -7.88 5.15 -33.98
C ARG A 161 -7.94 3.73 -34.54
N LYS A 162 -6.89 3.34 -35.30
CA LYS A 162 -6.79 1.98 -35.81
C LYS A 162 -6.59 1.00 -34.64
N GLY A 163 -7.25 -0.14 -34.68
CA GLY A 163 -7.10 -1.20 -33.70
C GLY A 163 -7.80 -0.96 -32.34
N ILE A 164 -8.44 0.21 -32.13
CA ILE A 164 -9.02 0.60 -30.85
C ILE A 164 -10.45 1.09 -31.07
N GLN A 165 -11.38 0.51 -30.32
CA GLN A 165 -12.77 0.98 -30.30
C GLN A 165 -13.06 1.72 -28.99
N ARG A 166 -13.68 2.89 -29.11
CA ARG A 166 -14.05 3.77 -28.02
C ARG A 166 -15.52 4.14 -28.13
N ARG A 167 -16.19 4.31 -26.98
CA ARG A 167 -17.54 4.87 -26.92
C ARG A 167 -17.66 5.86 -25.76
N MET A 168 -18.45 6.89 -25.97
CA MET A 168 -18.87 7.77 -24.89
C MET A 168 -20.10 7.18 -24.21
N VAL A 169 -20.15 7.24 -22.88
CA VAL A 169 -21.30 6.84 -22.07
C VAL A 169 -22.08 8.10 -21.68
N GLU A 170 -23.30 8.22 -22.21
CA GLU A 170 -24.18 9.36 -21.94
C GLU A 170 -24.82 9.26 -20.54
N ASP A 171 -25.37 8.08 -20.23
CA ASP A 171 -25.97 7.84 -18.92
C ASP A 171 -24.88 7.56 -17.88
N TRP A 172 -24.75 8.47 -16.91
CA TRP A 172 -23.78 8.35 -15.82
C TRP A 172 -23.95 7.06 -15.00
N ASN A 173 -25.16 6.50 -14.95
CA ASN A 173 -25.48 5.31 -14.16
C ASN A 173 -25.42 4.00 -14.98
N GLU A 174 -25.03 4.07 -16.24
CA GLU A 174 -24.85 2.87 -17.06
C GLU A 174 -23.77 1.96 -16.44
N PRO A 175 -23.95 0.63 -16.37
CA PRO A 175 -22.91 -0.27 -15.92
C PRO A 175 -21.67 -0.24 -16.83
N PRO A 176 -20.45 -0.48 -16.27
CA PRO A 176 -19.23 -0.56 -17.07
C PRO A 176 -19.29 -1.66 -18.13
N GLU A 177 -18.71 -1.40 -19.30
CA GLU A 177 -18.52 -2.38 -20.37
C GLU A 177 -17.61 -3.52 -19.90
N TYR A 178 -18.00 -4.75 -20.17
CA TYR A 178 -17.24 -5.94 -19.76
C TYR A 178 -17.06 -6.99 -20.86
N GLU A 179 -17.67 -6.77 -22.04
CA GLU A 179 -17.57 -7.72 -23.14
C GLU A 179 -16.14 -7.80 -23.69
N ARG A 180 -15.75 -9.00 -24.06
CA ARG A 180 -14.48 -9.27 -24.72
C ARG A 180 -14.70 -9.63 -26.17
N ALA A 181 -13.69 -9.33 -27.00
CA ALA A 181 -13.59 -9.85 -28.37
C ALA A 181 -13.30 -11.36 -28.37
N GLU A 182 -13.40 -12.03 -29.52
CA GLU A 182 -13.18 -13.48 -29.64
C GLU A 182 -11.76 -13.91 -29.22
N ASP A 183 -10.76 -13.04 -29.39
CA ASP A 183 -9.37 -13.24 -28.97
C ASP A 183 -9.13 -12.94 -27.47
N GLY A 184 -10.17 -12.56 -26.72
CA GLY A 184 -10.08 -12.20 -25.31
C GLY A 184 -9.68 -10.75 -25.03
N SER A 185 -9.38 -9.95 -26.04
CA SER A 185 -9.06 -8.53 -25.88
C SER A 185 -10.29 -7.71 -25.46
N ILE A 186 -10.08 -6.47 -25.01
CA ILE A 186 -11.15 -5.53 -24.73
C ILE A 186 -11.83 -5.13 -26.04
N LYS A 187 -13.15 -5.36 -26.13
CA LYS A 187 -13.93 -5.07 -27.33
C LYS A 187 -14.10 -3.57 -27.55
N THR A 188 -14.40 -2.83 -26.50
CA THR A 188 -14.66 -1.39 -26.57
C THR A 188 -14.30 -0.72 -25.24
N TRP A 189 -13.59 0.39 -25.31
CA TRP A 189 -13.33 1.24 -24.13
C TRP A 189 -14.48 2.24 -23.95
N ASP A 190 -15.12 2.21 -22.79
CA ASP A 190 -16.19 3.11 -22.42
C ASP A 190 -15.67 4.29 -21.58
N PHE A 191 -16.04 5.51 -22.00
CA PHE A 191 -15.64 6.74 -21.33
C PHE A 191 -16.86 7.47 -20.77
N TYR A 192 -16.85 7.73 -19.47
CA TYR A 192 -17.92 8.43 -18.76
C TYR A 192 -17.70 9.94 -18.73
N GLY A 193 -16.52 10.39 -19.08
CA GLY A 193 -16.21 11.81 -19.19
C GLY A 193 -16.01 12.52 -17.85
N GLY A 194 -15.64 11.79 -16.81
CA GLY A 194 -15.12 12.42 -15.59
C GLY A 194 -13.86 13.22 -15.90
N SER A 195 -13.57 14.27 -15.13
CA SER A 195 -12.55 15.24 -15.46
C SER A 195 -11.81 15.83 -14.25
N LEU A 196 -10.63 16.40 -14.49
CA LEU A 196 -9.88 17.14 -13.47
C LEU A 196 -10.68 18.33 -12.93
N LYS A 197 -11.43 19.02 -13.80
CA LYS A 197 -12.31 20.12 -13.40
C LYS A 197 -13.48 19.63 -12.54
N GLY A 198 -14.06 18.48 -12.88
CA GLY A 198 -15.09 17.83 -12.05
C GLY A 198 -14.56 17.50 -10.65
N ILE A 199 -13.35 16.95 -10.56
CA ILE A 199 -12.67 16.70 -9.27
C ILE A 199 -12.43 18.02 -8.52
N GLN A 200 -11.95 19.05 -9.22
CA GLN A 200 -11.72 20.38 -8.62
C GLN A 200 -12.99 20.96 -8.01
N ASN A 201 -14.13 20.80 -8.66
CA ASN A 201 -15.42 21.33 -8.16
C ASN A 201 -15.85 20.63 -6.86
N ASP A 202 -15.43 19.39 -6.63
CA ASP A 202 -15.79 18.60 -5.45
C ASP A 202 -14.75 18.66 -4.30
N LEU A 203 -13.66 19.36 -4.45
CA LEU A 203 -12.64 19.50 -3.40
C LEU A 203 -13.19 19.93 -2.02
N PRO A 204 -14.18 20.85 -1.94
CA PRO A 204 -14.75 21.22 -0.64
C PRO A 204 -15.39 20.06 0.12
N ARG A 205 -16.10 19.14 -0.58
CA ARG A 205 -16.69 17.94 0.04
C ARG A 205 -15.61 16.96 0.50
N ILE A 206 -14.56 16.77 -0.32
CA ILE A 206 -13.41 15.91 0.03
C ILE A 206 -12.73 16.46 1.29
N ALA A 207 -12.51 17.77 1.37
CA ALA A 207 -11.95 18.43 2.57
C ALA A 207 -12.86 18.27 3.79
N GLU A 208 -14.20 18.38 3.64
CA GLU A 208 -15.17 18.21 4.73
C GLU A 208 -15.13 16.79 5.33
N LEU A 209 -14.84 15.77 4.52
CA LEU A 209 -14.63 14.39 4.97
C LEU A 209 -13.29 14.21 5.73
N GLY A 210 -12.42 15.22 5.70
CA GLY A 210 -11.14 15.26 6.41
C GLY A 210 -9.94 14.80 5.58
N PHE A 211 -10.09 14.55 4.28
CA PHE A 211 -8.98 14.13 3.43
C PHE A 211 -8.00 15.28 3.18
N THR A 212 -6.72 14.95 3.26
CA THR A 212 -5.59 15.88 3.07
C THR A 212 -4.74 15.53 1.87
N ALA A 213 -5.06 14.44 1.20
CA ALA A 213 -4.43 14.06 -0.05
C ALA A 213 -5.45 13.37 -0.97
N ILE A 214 -5.26 13.54 -2.27
CA ILE A 214 -5.95 12.81 -3.33
C ILE A 214 -4.90 12.00 -4.09
N TYR A 215 -5.12 10.69 -4.21
CA TYR A 215 -4.39 9.83 -5.12
C TYR A 215 -5.23 9.63 -6.39
N LEU A 216 -4.72 10.11 -7.51
CA LEU A 216 -5.34 9.97 -8.83
C LEU A 216 -4.80 8.72 -9.52
N ASN A 217 -5.67 7.78 -9.89
CA ASN A 217 -5.33 6.78 -10.89
C ASN A 217 -4.85 7.46 -12.18
N PRO A 218 -4.18 6.77 -13.13
CA PRO A 218 -3.47 7.41 -14.23
C PRO A 218 -4.28 8.48 -14.96
N ILE A 219 -3.63 9.61 -15.25
CA ILE A 219 -4.26 10.78 -15.88
C ILE A 219 -3.65 11.15 -17.23
N PHE A 220 -2.60 10.43 -17.68
CA PHE A 220 -1.91 10.75 -18.92
C PHE A 220 -2.64 10.19 -20.14
N GLU A 221 -2.34 10.75 -21.32
CA GLU A 221 -2.94 10.29 -22.58
C GLU A 221 -2.77 8.78 -22.75
N ALA A 222 -3.86 8.08 -23.08
CA ALA A 222 -3.91 6.64 -23.24
C ALA A 222 -5.02 6.20 -24.21
N ALA A 223 -5.00 4.93 -24.60
CA ALA A 223 -6.08 4.33 -25.38
C ALA A 223 -7.28 3.94 -24.54
N SER A 224 -7.02 3.44 -23.33
CA SER A 224 -8.03 2.93 -22.39
C SER A 224 -8.60 4.00 -21.47
N ASN A 225 -9.71 3.65 -20.82
CA ASN A 225 -10.32 4.47 -19.76
C ASN A 225 -9.55 4.42 -18.43
N HIS A 226 -8.77 3.37 -18.18
CA HIS A 226 -7.95 3.22 -16.97
C HIS A 226 -6.58 3.89 -17.08
N ARG A 227 -6.07 4.11 -18.31
CA ARG A 227 -4.84 4.83 -18.65
C ARG A 227 -3.54 4.21 -18.13
N TYR A 228 -3.59 2.93 -17.69
CA TYR A 228 -2.36 2.19 -17.41
C TYR A 228 -1.56 1.87 -18.67
N ASP A 229 -2.19 1.84 -19.83
CA ASP A 229 -1.57 1.79 -21.17
C ASP A 229 -1.15 3.18 -21.66
N THR A 230 -0.29 3.85 -20.89
CA THR A 230 0.11 5.24 -21.15
C THR A 230 0.66 5.42 -22.56
N ALA A 231 0.13 6.39 -23.28
CA ALA A 231 0.52 6.75 -24.63
C ALA A 231 1.52 7.93 -24.70
N ASP A 232 1.32 8.94 -23.86
CA ASP A 232 2.24 10.08 -23.73
C ASP A 232 2.27 10.60 -22.28
N TYR A 233 3.32 10.28 -21.54
CA TYR A 233 3.50 10.72 -20.16
C TYR A 233 3.59 12.24 -19.99
N THR A 234 3.80 12.98 -21.06
CA THR A 234 3.96 14.45 -21.02
C THR A 234 2.66 15.21 -21.22
N LYS A 235 1.56 14.49 -21.46
CA LYS A 235 0.24 15.09 -21.70
C LYS A 235 -0.80 14.50 -20.78
N ILE A 236 -1.67 15.36 -20.29
CA ILE A 236 -2.93 14.93 -19.69
C ILE A 236 -3.82 14.34 -20.79
N ASP A 237 -4.54 13.25 -20.47
CA ASP A 237 -5.55 12.71 -21.37
C ASP A 237 -6.59 13.80 -21.71
N PRO A 238 -6.81 14.10 -22.99
CA PRO A 238 -7.72 15.18 -23.37
C PRO A 238 -9.16 15.01 -22.87
N ILE A 239 -9.61 13.78 -22.58
CA ILE A 239 -10.92 13.54 -21.96
C ILE A 239 -10.96 14.08 -20.53
N LEU A 240 -9.85 14.01 -19.79
CA LEU A 240 -9.76 14.50 -18.41
C LEU A 240 -9.53 16.02 -18.35
N GLY A 241 -8.95 16.60 -19.38
CA GLY A 241 -8.62 18.03 -19.43
C GLY A 241 -7.23 18.32 -19.98
N THR A 242 -6.62 19.40 -19.50
CA THR A 242 -5.34 19.92 -19.97
C THR A 242 -4.32 19.98 -18.81
N GLU A 243 -3.05 20.28 -19.15
CA GLU A 243 -2.01 20.56 -18.13
C GLU A 243 -2.38 21.79 -17.27
N GLN A 244 -3.08 22.77 -17.87
CA GLN A 244 -3.57 23.91 -17.13
C GLN A 244 -4.63 23.49 -16.08
N ASP A 245 -5.59 22.63 -16.47
CA ASP A 245 -6.61 22.11 -15.56
C ASP A 245 -5.96 21.35 -14.38
N PHE A 246 -4.91 20.57 -14.66
CA PHE A 246 -4.15 19.90 -13.60
C PHE A 246 -3.48 20.89 -12.64
N THR A 247 -2.83 21.92 -13.17
CA THR A 247 -2.18 22.96 -12.37
C THR A 247 -3.20 23.74 -11.53
N GLU A 248 -4.37 24.03 -12.10
CA GLU A 248 -5.47 24.70 -11.40
C GLU A 248 -6.08 23.81 -10.30
N LEU A 249 -6.23 22.51 -10.56
CA LEU A 249 -6.65 21.51 -9.56
C LEU A 249 -5.67 21.50 -8.39
N CYS A 250 -4.36 21.40 -8.65
CA CYS A 250 -3.34 21.41 -7.60
C CYS A 250 -3.39 22.68 -6.74
N LYS A 251 -3.48 23.86 -7.38
CA LYS A 251 -3.59 25.14 -6.67
C LYS A 251 -4.89 25.26 -5.86
N ALA A 252 -5.99 24.73 -6.36
CA ALA A 252 -7.25 24.73 -5.64
C ALA A 252 -7.23 23.77 -4.44
N ALA A 253 -6.63 22.59 -4.62
CA ALA A 253 -6.43 21.58 -3.58
C ALA A 253 -5.53 22.12 -2.45
N GLU A 254 -4.41 22.75 -2.80
CA GLU A 254 -3.47 23.35 -1.83
C GLU A 254 -4.15 24.37 -0.90
N LYS A 255 -5.06 25.21 -1.43
CA LYS A 255 -5.85 26.17 -0.63
C LYS A 255 -6.73 25.52 0.44
N LEU A 256 -7.08 24.25 0.23
CA LEU A 256 -7.87 23.43 1.15
C LEU A 256 -7.00 22.47 1.98
N GLY A 257 -5.66 22.58 1.87
CA GLY A 257 -4.72 21.69 2.54
C GLY A 257 -4.69 20.25 1.97
N ILE A 258 -5.06 20.11 0.70
CA ILE A 258 -5.07 18.82 0.00
C ILE A 258 -3.89 18.75 -0.97
N SER A 259 -3.10 17.68 -0.86
CA SER A 259 -1.98 17.37 -1.74
C SER A 259 -2.40 16.37 -2.84
N ILE A 260 -1.82 16.48 -4.03
CA ILE A 260 -2.12 15.57 -5.15
C ILE A 260 -0.98 14.56 -5.33
N ILE A 261 -1.32 13.27 -5.38
CA ILE A 261 -0.41 12.15 -5.64
C ILE A 261 -0.80 11.57 -7.01
N LEU A 262 0.20 11.37 -7.86
CA LEU A 262 0.02 10.80 -9.20
C LEU A 262 0.38 9.32 -9.23
N ASP A 263 -0.20 8.60 -10.19
CA ASP A 263 0.16 7.24 -10.52
C ASP A 263 1.28 7.22 -11.58
N GLY A 264 2.38 6.59 -11.25
CA GLY A 264 3.58 6.44 -12.10
C GLY A 264 3.66 5.05 -12.70
N VAL A 265 3.12 4.88 -13.89
CA VAL A 265 3.18 3.63 -14.65
C VAL A 265 4.47 3.64 -15.48
N PHE A 266 5.61 3.28 -14.87
CA PHE A 266 6.93 3.40 -15.52
C PHE A 266 7.54 2.06 -15.92
N ASN A 267 6.85 0.95 -15.67
CA ASN A 267 7.27 -0.38 -16.11
C ASN A 267 6.94 -0.65 -17.59
N HIS A 268 5.84 -0.09 -18.11
CA HIS A 268 5.36 -0.34 -19.47
C HIS A 268 4.67 0.90 -20.07
N THR A 269 4.46 0.88 -21.38
CA THR A 269 3.59 1.84 -22.08
C THR A 269 2.41 1.13 -22.72
N GLY A 270 1.48 1.86 -23.32
CA GLY A 270 0.56 1.28 -24.29
C GLY A 270 1.28 0.92 -25.60
N ASP A 271 0.82 -0.13 -26.27
CA ASP A 271 1.26 -0.42 -27.64
C ASP A 271 0.76 0.65 -28.64
N ASP A 272 -0.34 1.33 -28.30
CA ASP A 272 -0.81 2.56 -28.97
C ASP A 272 -0.27 3.80 -28.27
N SER A 273 1.03 4.04 -28.34
CA SER A 273 1.72 5.16 -27.74
C SER A 273 2.64 5.86 -28.73
N ILE A 274 3.06 7.09 -28.43
CA ILE A 274 4.07 7.80 -29.21
C ILE A 274 5.42 7.07 -29.24
N TYR A 275 5.66 6.19 -28.27
CA TYR A 275 6.89 5.44 -28.10
C TYR A 275 6.91 4.14 -28.90
N PHE A 276 5.86 3.33 -28.80
CA PHE A 276 5.75 2.03 -29.46
C PHE A 276 5.04 2.12 -30.84
N ASN A 277 3.94 2.85 -30.91
CA ASN A 277 3.15 3.24 -32.09
C ASN A 277 2.77 2.06 -33.01
N ARG A 278 2.26 0.99 -32.42
CA ARG A 278 1.93 -0.25 -33.14
C ARG A 278 1.00 -0.03 -34.33
N TYR A 279 0.02 0.82 -34.18
CA TYR A 279 -1.05 1.03 -35.16
C TYR A 279 -0.81 2.24 -36.08
N GLY A 280 0.22 3.04 -35.83
CA GLY A 280 0.50 4.27 -36.57
C GLY A 280 -0.53 5.37 -36.31
N ASN A 281 -1.07 5.43 -35.12
CA ASN A 281 -2.03 6.46 -34.69
C ASN A 281 -1.36 7.77 -34.28
N TYR A 282 -0.05 7.74 -34.03
CA TYR A 282 0.73 8.90 -33.62
C TYR A 282 1.71 9.34 -34.71
N PRO A 283 2.03 10.64 -34.81
CA PRO A 283 3.08 11.11 -35.69
C PRO A 283 4.45 10.60 -35.23
N GLY A 284 5.32 10.33 -36.19
CA GLY A 284 6.66 9.79 -35.93
C GLY A 284 6.73 8.26 -36.05
N VAL A 285 7.94 7.73 -35.96
CA VAL A 285 8.21 6.30 -36.10
C VAL A 285 8.41 5.72 -34.70
N GLY A 286 7.45 4.91 -34.24
CA GLY A 286 7.55 4.19 -33.00
C GLY A 286 8.43 2.94 -33.07
N ALA A 287 8.77 2.39 -31.90
CA ALA A 287 9.66 1.23 -31.77
C ALA A 287 9.19 -0.01 -32.55
N TRP A 288 7.87 -0.22 -32.65
CA TRP A 288 7.28 -1.33 -33.40
C TRP A 288 7.43 -1.19 -34.92
N GLN A 289 7.43 0.05 -35.43
CA GLN A 289 7.32 0.33 -36.85
C GLN A 289 8.64 0.19 -37.60
N SER A 290 9.79 0.35 -36.94
CA SER A 290 11.11 0.27 -37.55
C SER A 290 12.20 -0.05 -36.55
N GLU A 291 13.19 -0.83 -36.97
CA GLU A 291 14.43 -1.06 -36.22
C GLU A 291 15.27 0.21 -36.06
N ASP A 292 15.14 1.14 -37.03
CA ASP A 292 15.81 2.45 -37.01
C ASP A 292 15.03 3.50 -36.20
N SER A 293 13.95 3.12 -35.50
CA SER A 293 13.21 4.03 -34.64
C SER A 293 14.10 4.57 -33.50
N PRO A 294 14.04 5.87 -33.19
CA PRO A 294 14.75 6.40 -32.03
C PRO A 294 14.27 5.75 -30.71
N TRP A 295 13.09 5.14 -30.69
CA TRP A 295 12.51 4.46 -29.55
C TRP A 295 12.83 2.97 -29.49
N ARG A 296 13.60 2.42 -30.46
CA ARG A 296 13.84 0.97 -30.53
C ARG A 296 14.44 0.42 -29.25
N ASP A 297 15.47 1.08 -28.70
CA ASP A 297 16.14 0.70 -27.47
C ASP A 297 15.29 0.93 -26.20
N ALA A 298 14.16 1.62 -26.32
CA ALA A 298 13.25 1.83 -25.19
C ALA A 298 12.45 0.57 -24.82
N PHE A 299 12.54 -0.49 -25.62
CA PHE A 299 11.81 -1.74 -25.43
C PHE A 299 12.70 -2.95 -25.73
N TYR A 300 12.33 -4.11 -25.18
CA TYR A 300 13.04 -5.37 -25.41
C TYR A 300 12.40 -6.12 -26.58
N PHE A 301 13.13 -6.27 -27.70
CA PHE A 301 12.70 -7.05 -28.85
C PHE A 301 13.56 -8.30 -29.00
N HIS A 302 12.95 -9.41 -29.43
CA HIS A 302 13.61 -10.69 -29.67
C HIS A 302 13.84 -10.91 -31.17
N GLU A 303 14.71 -11.88 -31.51
CA GLU A 303 15.08 -12.21 -32.89
C GLU A 303 13.87 -12.66 -33.74
N ASP A 304 12.84 -13.25 -33.11
CA ASP A 304 11.61 -13.69 -33.79
C ASP A 304 10.60 -12.54 -34.03
N GLY A 305 10.95 -11.31 -33.65
CA GLY A 305 10.10 -10.13 -33.76
C GLY A 305 9.11 -9.95 -32.60
N SER A 306 9.09 -10.85 -31.62
CA SER A 306 8.33 -10.66 -30.37
C SER A 306 8.99 -9.61 -29.48
N TYR A 307 8.29 -9.19 -28.42
CA TYR A 307 8.78 -8.19 -27.45
C TYR A 307 8.31 -8.55 -26.04
N ASP A 308 9.04 -8.08 -25.05
CA ASP A 308 8.64 -8.21 -23.67
C ASP A 308 7.44 -7.33 -23.37
N CYS A 309 6.51 -7.86 -22.59
CA CYS A 309 5.32 -7.15 -22.16
C CYS A 309 4.97 -7.51 -20.71
N TRP A 310 4.28 -6.62 -20.03
CA TRP A 310 3.88 -6.83 -18.65
C TRP A 310 3.00 -8.08 -18.53
N TRP A 311 3.52 -9.10 -17.84
CA TRP A 311 2.86 -10.39 -17.54
C TRP A 311 2.18 -11.05 -18.75
N GLY A 312 2.74 -10.89 -19.95
CA GLY A 312 2.18 -11.43 -21.18
C GLY A 312 1.00 -10.64 -21.78
N VAL A 313 0.70 -9.47 -21.22
CA VAL A 313 -0.34 -8.57 -21.74
C VAL A 313 0.20 -7.78 -22.93
N GLY A 314 -0.06 -8.28 -24.14
CA GLY A 314 0.59 -7.81 -25.37
C GLY A 314 0.37 -6.34 -25.75
N ASN A 315 -0.67 -5.67 -25.23
CA ASN A 315 -0.86 -4.24 -25.43
C ASN A 315 -0.13 -3.36 -24.40
N MET A 316 0.72 -3.97 -23.54
CA MET A 316 1.53 -3.27 -22.54
C MET A 316 3.01 -3.64 -22.67
N PRO A 317 3.71 -3.16 -23.75
CA PRO A 317 5.13 -3.44 -23.97
C PRO A 317 5.99 -2.90 -22.81
N ALA A 318 6.88 -3.76 -22.29
CA ALA A 318 7.75 -3.45 -21.18
C ALA A 318 8.84 -2.44 -21.59
N ILE A 319 9.08 -1.45 -20.74
CA ILE A 319 10.10 -0.42 -20.96
C ILE A 319 11.48 -0.97 -20.58
N ASN A 320 12.47 -0.71 -21.44
CA ASN A 320 13.86 -0.95 -21.13
C ASN A 320 14.42 0.16 -20.23
N GLU A 321 14.49 -0.09 -18.92
CA GLU A 321 15.01 0.86 -17.93
C GLU A 321 16.50 1.20 -18.12
N SER A 322 17.25 0.39 -18.87
CA SER A 322 18.68 0.64 -19.16
C SER A 322 18.88 1.62 -20.31
N SER A 323 17.84 1.92 -21.09
CA SER A 323 17.91 2.88 -22.21
C SER A 323 18.15 4.29 -21.69
N GLU A 324 19.21 4.95 -22.22
CA GLU A 324 19.51 6.36 -21.89
C GLU A 324 18.35 7.28 -22.27
N LEU A 325 17.67 6.99 -23.38
CA LEU A 325 16.53 7.76 -23.83
C LEU A 325 15.35 7.67 -22.85
N VAL A 326 15.07 6.48 -22.32
CA VAL A 326 14.05 6.26 -21.29
C VAL A 326 14.42 7.02 -20.00
N ARG A 327 15.67 6.89 -19.55
CA ARG A 327 16.17 7.56 -18.36
C ARG A 327 16.07 9.08 -18.48
N GLU A 328 16.52 9.64 -19.59
CA GLU A 328 16.40 11.10 -19.82
C GLU A 328 14.93 11.52 -19.90
N ARG A 329 14.07 10.74 -20.58
CA ARG A 329 12.64 11.04 -20.71
C ARG A 329 11.90 11.04 -19.36
N LEU A 330 12.21 10.09 -18.48
CA LEU A 330 11.53 9.93 -17.20
C LEU A 330 12.22 10.73 -16.08
N LEU A 331 13.56 10.65 -15.97
CA LEU A 331 14.35 11.12 -14.83
C LEU A 331 15.10 12.42 -15.09
N GLY A 332 15.29 12.79 -16.36
CA GLY A 332 16.05 13.98 -16.77
C GLY A 332 15.53 15.26 -16.12
N LYS A 333 16.28 16.35 -16.26
CA LYS A 333 15.94 17.65 -15.67
C LYS A 333 14.55 18.13 -16.10
N ASP A 334 14.19 17.88 -17.37
CA ASP A 334 12.89 18.20 -17.95
C ASP A 334 12.03 16.94 -18.15
N GLY A 335 12.42 15.86 -17.49
CA GLY A 335 11.74 14.58 -17.55
C GLY A 335 10.38 14.58 -16.86
N VAL A 336 9.61 13.55 -17.14
CA VAL A 336 8.21 13.38 -16.73
C VAL A 336 8.02 13.55 -15.22
N ILE A 337 8.85 12.88 -14.41
CA ILE A 337 8.72 12.88 -12.94
C ILE A 337 8.82 14.30 -12.39
N ARG A 338 9.84 15.05 -12.82
CA ARG A 338 10.06 16.42 -12.35
C ARG A 338 9.06 17.41 -12.93
N LYS A 339 8.64 17.22 -14.19
CA LYS A 339 7.62 18.06 -14.85
C LYS A 339 6.35 18.14 -14.00
N TRP A 340 5.81 16.99 -13.60
CA TRP A 340 4.53 16.97 -12.89
C TRP A 340 4.64 17.37 -11.41
N LEU A 341 5.81 17.18 -10.78
CA LEU A 341 6.07 17.76 -9.46
C LEU A 341 6.11 19.28 -9.53
N ARG A 342 6.74 19.88 -10.57
CA ARG A 342 6.71 21.33 -10.83
C ARG A 342 5.32 21.85 -11.14
N ALA A 343 4.50 21.06 -11.82
CA ALA A 343 3.11 21.41 -12.13
C ALA A 343 2.18 21.40 -10.90
N GLY A 344 2.64 20.85 -9.75
CA GLY A 344 1.94 20.91 -8.48
C GLY A 344 1.67 19.57 -7.80
N ALA A 345 2.11 18.44 -8.35
CA ALA A 345 2.03 17.16 -7.66
C ALA A 345 2.91 17.16 -6.39
N HIS A 346 2.52 16.36 -5.40
CA HIS A 346 3.23 16.20 -4.13
C HIS A 346 3.91 14.84 -3.98
N GLY A 347 3.74 13.96 -4.94
CA GLY A 347 4.38 12.65 -4.93
C GLY A 347 3.84 11.73 -6.02
N TRP A 348 4.42 10.53 -6.02
CA TRP A 348 4.12 9.46 -6.94
C TRP A 348 3.79 8.17 -6.20
N ARG A 349 2.78 7.46 -6.65
CA ARG A 349 2.61 6.03 -6.40
C ARG A 349 3.14 5.30 -7.62
N LEU A 350 4.07 4.39 -7.44
CA LEU A 350 4.63 3.58 -8.51
C LEU A 350 3.79 2.32 -8.71
N ASP A 351 3.25 2.20 -9.91
CA ASP A 351 2.57 1.00 -10.38
C ASP A 351 3.56 -0.16 -10.48
N VAL A 352 3.12 -1.35 -10.07
CA VAL A 352 3.89 -2.61 -10.12
C VAL A 352 5.36 -2.44 -9.75
N ALA A 353 5.64 -1.89 -8.55
CA ALA A 353 7.01 -1.59 -8.13
C ALA A 353 7.94 -2.82 -8.14
N ASP A 354 7.39 -4.04 -8.08
CA ASP A 354 8.12 -5.29 -8.19
C ASP A 354 8.77 -5.51 -9.57
N GLU A 355 8.22 -4.88 -10.60
CA GLU A 355 8.71 -4.96 -11.98
C GLU A 355 9.82 -3.94 -12.29
N LEU A 356 10.02 -2.93 -11.42
CA LEU A 356 11.08 -1.93 -11.57
C LEU A 356 12.36 -2.41 -10.88
N SER A 357 13.53 -2.23 -11.50
CA SER A 357 14.80 -2.60 -10.88
C SER A 357 15.15 -1.73 -9.68
N ASP A 358 15.97 -2.23 -8.76
CA ASP A 358 16.39 -1.51 -7.56
C ASP A 358 17.16 -0.23 -7.90
N ASP A 359 18.00 -0.28 -8.93
CA ASP A 359 18.76 0.88 -9.42
C ASP A 359 17.82 1.94 -10.00
N PHE A 360 16.85 1.53 -10.79
CA PHE A 360 15.89 2.45 -11.39
C PHE A 360 15.00 3.10 -10.33
N LEU A 361 14.52 2.33 -9.34
CA LEU A 361 13.80 2.88 -8.18
C LEU A 361 14.63 3.91 -7.40
N ALA A 362 15.92 3.65 -7.20
CA ALA A 362 16.82 4.58 -6.52
C ALA A 362 17.05 5.87 -7.35
N GLU A 363 17.11 5.77 -8.67
CA GLU A 363 17.20 6.93 -9.56
C GLU A 363 15.89 7.73 -9.61
N ILE A 364 14.74 7.06 -9.65
CA ILE A 364 13.43 7.71 -9.49
C ILE A 364 13.41 8.53 -8.19
N LYS A 365 13.83 7.91 -7.08
CA LYS A 365 13.91 8.58 -5.77
C LYS A 365 14.78 9.83 -5.82
N LYS A 366 15.96 9.73 -6.42
CA LYS A 366 16.87 10.89 -6.58
C LYS A 366 16.22 11.99 -7.41
N ALA A 367 15.55 11.65 -8.52
CA ALA A 367 14.86 12.62 -9.37
C ALA A 367 13.72 13.33 -8.63
N VAL A 368 12.92 12.58 -7.88
CA VAL A 368 11.81 13.09 -7.06
C VAL A 368 12.34 14.07 -6.01
N LEU A 369 13.35 13.67 -5.23
CA LEU A 369 13.87 14.49 -4.12
C LEU A 369 14.66 15.71 -4.60
N ALA A 370 15.29 15.63 -5.77
CA ALA A 370 15.98 16.77 -6.36
C ALA A 370 15.01 17.86 -6.82
N GLU A 371 13.78 17.52 -7.16
CA GLU A 371 12.75 18.49 -7.56
C GLU A 371 11.95 18.98 -6.34
N LYS A 372 11.54 18.07 -5.44
CA LYS A 372 10.73 18.38 -4.27
C LYS A 372 11.19 17.53 -3.08
N PRO A 373 11.98 18.11 -2.14
CA PRO A 373 12.64 17.35 -1.07
C PRO A 373 11.71 16.58 -0.14
N ASP A 374 10.46 17.03 0.04
CA ASP A 374 9.43 16.41 0.87
C ASP A 374 8.35 15.65 0.06
N ALA A 375 8.59 15.41 -1.24
CA ALA A 375 7.68 14.62 -2.05
C ALA A 375 7.64 13.16 -1.60
N LEU A 376 6.45 12.55 -1.74
CA LEU A 376 6.21 11.13 -1.47
C LEU A 376 6.65 10.28 -2.66
N LEU A 377 7.29 9.15 -2.37
CA LEU A 377 7.44 8.04 -3.32
C LEU A 377 6.92 6.76 -2.68
N LEU A 378 5.75 6.33 -3.11
CA LEU A 378 5.04 5.15 -2.63
C LEU A 378 5.09 4.04 -3.67
N GLY A 379 5.28 2.79 -3.28
CA GLY A 379 5.24 1.64 -4.20
C GLY A 379 4.00 0.77 -4.04
N GLU A 380 3.56 0.17 -5.14
CA GLU A 380 2.65 -0.96 -5.10
C GLU A 380 3.45 -2.23 -4.88
N VAL A 381 3.29 -2.84 -3.71
CA VAL A 381 3.88 -4.13 -3.34
C VAL A 381 2.82 -4.92 -2.58
N TRP A 382 2.47 -6.11 -3.08
CA TRP A 382 1.34 -6.89 -2.55
C TRP A 382 1.69 -7.72 -1.32
N GLU A 383 2.98 -8.02 -1.12
CA GLU A 383 3.47 -8.81 0.00
C GLU A 383 4.24 -7.95 1.02
N ASP A 384 4.92 -8.60 1.95
CA ASP A 384 5.80 -7.92 2.90
C ASP A 384 6.99 -7.28 2.18
N ALA A 385 7.01 -5.95 2.14
CA ALA A 385 8.02 -5.17 1.42
C ALA A 385 9.43 -5.29 2.02
N THR A 386 9.60 -5.80 3.24
CA THR A 386 10.92 -6.02 3.84
C THR A 386 11.55 -7.33 3.42
N THR A 387 10.74 -8.31 3.02
CA THR A 387 11.19 -9.66 2.69
C THR A 387 10.88 -10.08 1.25
N LYS A 388 10.26 -9.19 0.48
CA LYS A 388 9.90 -9.48 -0.92
C LYS A 388 11.10 -9.92 -1.74
N ILE A 389 10.94 -11.02 -2.45
CA ILE A 389 11.84 -11.50 -3.49
C ILE A 389 11.16 -11.33 -4.83
N SER A 390 11.80 -10.64 -5.75
CA SER A 390 11.36 -10.48 -7.13
C SER A 390 12.55 -10.76 -8.05
N TYR A 391 12.34 -11.50 -9.13
CA TYR A 391 13.39 -11.88 -10.09
C TYR A 391 14.64 -12.51 -9.44
N GLY A 392 14.44 -13.28 -8.35
CA GLY A 392 15.53 -13.99 -7.64
C GLY A 392 16.33 -13.13 -6.65
N HIS A 393 16.03 -11.84 -6.53
CA HIS A 393 16.69 -10.91 -5.61
C HIS A 393 15.75 -10.42 -4.53
N ARG A 394 16.26 -10.27 -3.28
CA ARG A 394 15.52 -9.62 -2.22
C ARG A 394 15.54 -8.11 -2.44
N ARG A 395 14.35 -7.51 -2.39
CA ARG A 395 14.18 -6.10 -2.72
C ARG A 395 14.51 -5.19 -1.54
N GLY A 396 15.20 -4.09 -1.85
CA GLY A 396 15.64 -3.10 -0.86
C GLY A 396 14.68 -1.93 -0.64
N TYR A 397 13.38 -2.08 -0.91
CA TYR A 397 12.37 -1.01 -0.96
C TYR A 397 12.42 -0.02 0.19
N LEU A 398 12.54 -0.51 1.43
CA LEU A 398 12.43 0.28 2.65
C LEU A 398 13.78 0.53 3.35
N LEU A 399 14.89 0.22 2.70
CA LEU A 399 16.23 0.43 3.25
C LEU A 399 16.71 1.89 3.16
N GLY A 400 15.89 2.80 2.61
CA GLY A 400 16.09 4.26 2.60
C GLY A 400 16.51 4.85 1.26
N ALA A 401 16.93 4.05 0.27
CA ALA A 401 17.36 4.53 -1.04
C ALA A 401 16.23 4.58 -2.09
N GLN A 402 15.13 3.86 -1.87
CA GLN A 402 14.08 3.66 -2.86
C GLN A 402 12.75 4.29 -2.44
N LEU A 403 11.85 3.54 -1.82
CA LEU A 403 10.51 4.00 -1.46
C LEU A 403 10.48 4.66 -0.07
N ASP A 404 9.50 5.52 0.16
CA ASP A 404 9.18 6.01 1.51
C ASP A 404 8.31 5.00 2.25
N SER A 405 7.40 4.36 1.53
CA SER A 405 6.50 3.31 2.02
C SER A 405 5.81 2.60 0.85
N VAL A 406 4.86 1.74 1.18
CA VAL A 406 4.12 0.93 0.22
C VAL A 406 2.61 0.93 0.49
N MET A 407 1.82 0.49 -0.49
CA MET A 407 0.43 0.10 -0.30
C MET A 407 0.38 -1.13 0.63
N ASN A 408 -0.46 -1.08 1.67
CA ASN A 408 -0.41 -2.04 2.78
C ASN A 408 -1.33 -3.24 2.57
N TYR A 409 -1.06 -4.04 1.54
CA TYR A 409 -1.84 -5.25 1.23
C TYR A 409 -1.84 -6.30 2.35
N PRO A 410 -0.70 -6.62 3.01
CA PRO A 410 -0.71 -7.60 4.10
C PRO A 410 -1.63 -7.22 5.26
N TRP A 411 -1.68 -5.94 5.61
CA TRP A 411 -2.61 -5.41 6.61
C TRP A 411 -4.06 -5.47 6.13
N ARG A 412 -4.33 -5.08 4.86
CA ARG A 412 -5.65 -5.17 4.24
C ARG A 412 -6.21 -6.58 4.36
N ASP A 413 -5.43 -7.56 3.95
CA ASP A 413 -5.87 -8.96 3.95
C ASP A 413 -6.13 -9.48 5.36
N ALA A 414 -5.30 -9.11 6.34
CA ALA A 414 -5.51 -9.46 7.74
C ALA A 414 -6.79 -8.83 8.31
N VAL A 415 -7.07 -7.56 8.01
CA VAL A 415 -8.32 -6.88 8.45
C VAL A 415 -9.54 -7.52 7.80
N LEU A 416 -9.51 -7.79 6.50
CA LEU A 416 -10.63 -8.43 5.80
C LEU A 416 -10.85 -9.87 6.29
N HIS A 417 -9.77 -10.62 6.52
CA HIS A 417 -9.84 -11.96 7.09
C HIS A 417 -10.49 -11.94 8.47
N PHE A 418 -10.02 -11.08 9.36
CA PHE A 418 -10.61 -10.90 10.69
C PHE A 418 -12.10 -10.59 10.62
N LEU A 419 -12.52 -9.63 9.80
CA LEU A 419 -13.92 -9.23 9.70
C LEU A 419 -14.83 -10.30 9.03
N ARG A 420 -14.25 -11.22 8.26
CA ARG A 420 -14.96 -12.36 7.66
C ARG A 420 -15.08 -13.57 8.56
N GLY A 421 -14.35 -13.64 9.65
CA GLY A 421 -14.45 -14.75 10.58
C GLY A 421 -13.12 -15.23 11.16
N GLY A 422 -11.99 -14.68 10.71
CA GLY A 422 -10.66 -14.99 11.24
C GLY A 422 -10.46 -14.59 12.69
N ASP A 423 -9.39 -15.06 13.30
CA ASP A 423 -9.07 -14.81 14.70
C ASP A 423 -8.40 -13.42 14.88
N GLY A 424 -8.69 -12.76 16.02
CA GLY A 424 -8.03 -11.52 16.40
C GLY A 424 -6.52 -11.69 16.61
N GLU A 425 -6.06 -12.85 17.04
CA GLU A 425 -4.63 -13.15 17.18
C GLU A 425 -3.91 -13.10 15.83
N GLU A 426 -4.53 -13.58 14.75
CA GLU A 426 -3.97 -13.50 13.39
C GLU A 426 -3.86 -12.05 12.93
N LEU A 427 -4.88 -11.24 13.21
CA LEU A 427 -4.83 -9.79 12.95
C LEU A 427 -3.68 -9.12 13.73
N TRP A 428 -3.54 -9.46 15.02
CA TRP A 428 -2.43 -8.93 15.82
C TRP A 428 -1.07 -9.35 15.27
N MET A 429 -0.91 -10.61 14.88
CA MET A 429 0.35 -11.10 14.31
C MET A 429 0.75 -10.33 13.05
N ALA A 430 -0.21 -10.00 12.19
CA ALA A 430 0.05 -9.20 11.00
C ALA A 430 0.49 -7.78 11.37
N ILE A 431 -0.23 -7.11 12.27
CA ILE A 431 0.10 -5.75 12.74
C ILE A 431 1.48 -5.72 13.41
N ASP A 432 1.70 -6.60 14.37
CA ASP A 432 2.97 -6.69 15.10
C ASP A 432 4.15 -7.05 14.18
N GLY A 433 3.90 -7.89 13.18
CA GLY A 433 4.87 -8.18 12.14
C GLY A 433 5.31 -6.92 11.38
N LEU A 434 4.37 -6.05 10.97
CA LEU A 434 4.71 -4.77 10.36
C LEU A 434 5.50 -3.86 11.31
N LEU A 435 5.07 -3.73 12.57
CA LEU A 435 5.74 -2.90 13.58
C LEU A 435 7.16 -3.37 13.90
N SER A 436 7.40 -4.68 13.85
CA SER A 436 8.71 -5.26 14.17
C SER A 436 9.71 -5.25 13.01
N ARG A 437 9.23 -5.23 11.77
CA ARG A 437 10.08 -5.36 10.57
C ARG A 437 10.26 -4.09 9.77
N TYR A 438 9.21 -3.24 9.69
CA TYR A 438 9.25 -2.04 8.88
C TYR A 438 9.93 -0.88 9.61
N PRO A 439 10.73 -0.04 8.93
CA PRO A 439 11.17 1.23 9.49
C PRO A 439 9.99 2.05 10.01
N LEU A 440 10.10 2.60 11.21
CA LEU A 440 9.02 3.37 11.82
C LEU A 440 8.49 4.51 10.93
N PRO A 441 9.34 5.25 10.17
CA PRO A 441 8.85 6.21 9.18
C PRO A 441 8.00 5.56 8.09
N ALA A 442 8.38 4.39 7.60
CA ALA A 442 7.60 3.65 6.60
C ALA A 442 6.26 3.17 7.18
N VAL A 443 6.23 2.70 8.44
CA VAL A 443 4.97 2.35 9.15
C VAL A 443 4.02 3.54 9.19
N HIS A 444 4.52 4.73 9.52
CA HIS A 444 3.69 5.94 9.56
C HIS A 444 3.17 6.36 8.19
N ALA A 445 3.86 5.98 7.11
CA ALA A 445 3.52 6.29 5.73
C ALA A 445 2.89 5.10 4.97
N LEU A 446 2.61 3.96 5.62
CA LEU A 446 1.89 2.85 4.98
C LEU A 446 0.53 3.31 4.46
N MET A 447 0.23 3.06 3.18
CA MET A 447 -1.09 3.35 2.63
C MET A 447 -2.08 2.24 3.04
N ASN A 448 -2.83 2.48 4.09
CA ASN A 448 -3.85 1.56 4.58
C ASN A 448 -5.14 1.68 3.74
N HIS A 449 -5.22 0.92 2.67
CA HIS A 449 -6.41 0.83 1.81
C HIS A 449 -7.19 -0.46 2.15
N LEU A 450 -8.49 -0.45 1.92
CA LEU A 450 -9.37 -1.63 2.05
C LEU A 450 -10.03 -2.00 0.72
N GLY A 451 -10.40 -1.00 -0.08
CA GLY A 451 -10.80 -1.11 -1.47
C GLY A 451 -9.86 -0.31 -2.37
N THR A 452 -9.70 -0.75 -3.62
CA THR A 452 -8.97 -0.07 -4.69
C THR A 452 -9.66 -0.31 -6.03
N HIS A 453 -9.13 0.27 -7.09
CA HIS A 453 -9.56 0.02 -8.46
C HIS A 453 -9.24 -1.41 -8.97
N ASP A 454 -8.43 -2.19 -8.23
CA ASP A 454 -8.04 -3.57 -8.57
C ASP A 454 -8.80 -4.63 -7.78
N THR A 455 -9.55 -4.23 -6.76
CA THR A 455 -10.24 -5.15 -5.85
C THR A 455 -11.76 -4.95 -5.89
N ALA A 456 -12.53 -5.94 -5.46
CA ALA A 456 -13.96 -5.74 -5.27
C ALA A 456 -14.23 -4.58 -4.28
N ARG A 457 -15.37 -3.91 -4.42
CA ARG A 457 -15.82 -2.86 -3.51
C ARG A 457 -15.93 -3.38 -2.09
N LEU A 458 -15.52 -2.58 -1.12
CA LEU A 458 -15.42 -2.97 0.29
C LEU A 458 -16.73 -3.57 0.84
N ILE A 459 -17.88 -2.98 0.51
CA ILE A 459 -19.18 -3.49 0.98
C ILE A 459 -19.51 -4.86 0.37
N THR A 460 -19.15 -5.10 -0.88
CA THR A 460 -19.32 -6.39 -1.55
C THR A 460 -18.38 -7.43 -0.96
N GLU A 461 -17.15 -7.05 -0.72
CA GLU A 461 -16.10 -7.88 -0.10
C GLU A 461 -16.49 -8.38 1.29
N LEU A 462 -17.12 -7.52 2.10
CA LEU A 462 -17.47 -7.82 3.48
C LEU A 462 -18.91 -8.34 3.68
N GLY A 463 -19.80 -8.04 2.76
CA GLY A 463 -21.22 -8.36 2.91
C GLY A 463 -21.77 -9.35 1.89
N GLY A 464 -21.21 -9.36 0.67
CA GLY A 464 -21.70 -10.13 -0.47
C GLY A 464 -20.76 -11.26 -0.93
N ASP A 465 -20.85 -11.56 -2.21
CA ASP A 465 -19.91 -12.41 -2.95
C ASP A 465 -19.04 -11.48 -3.84
N PRO A 466 -17.73 -11.40 -3.63
CA PRO A 466 -16.85 -10.53 -4.42
C PRO A 466 -16.67 -10.98 -5.87
N GLY A 467 -17.20 -12.16 -6.24
CA GLY A 467 -17.17 -12.67 -7.60
C GLY A 467 -15.87 -13.37 -8.00
N VAL A 468 -15.00 -13.68 -7.05
CA VAL A 468 -13.74 -14.38 -7.35
C VAL A 468 -14.04 -15.75 -7.98
N GLY A 469 -13.48 -15.99 -9.20
CA GLY A 469 -13.73 -17.21 -9.96
C GLY A 469 -15.13 -17.31 -10.61
N ARG A 470 -15.98 -16.30 -10.47
CA ARG A 470 -17.27 -16.23 -11.16
C ARG A 470 -17.11 -15.71 -12.59
N PRO A 471 -17.93 -16.18 -13.55
CA PRO A 471 -17.97 -15.62 -14.90
C PRO A 471 -18.31 -14.10 -14.88
N ARG A 472 -17.83 -13.35 -15.87
CA ARG A 472 -18.08 -11.90 -15.99
C ARG A 472 -19.58 -11.57 -16.09
N GLU A 473 -20.34 -12.39 -16.82
CA GLU A 473 -21.80 -12.22 -16.95
C GLU A 473 -22.54 -12.38 -15.62
N TRP A 474 -22.02 -13.24 -14.73
CA TRP A 474 -22.53 -13.35 -13.37
C TRP A 474 -22.18 -12.11 -12.56
N GLN A 475 -20.93 -11.66 -12.62
CA GLN A 475 -20.46 -10.47 -11.90
C GLN A 475 -21.24 -9.21 -12.34
N ALA A 476 -21.51 -9.05 -13.64
CA ALA A 476 -22.29 -7.95 -14.19
C ALA A 476 -23.73 -7.88 -13.66
N LYS A 477 -24.29 -9.03 -13.27
CA LYS A 477 -25.68 -9.16 -12.76
C LYS A 477 -25.74 -9.32 -11.25
N ALA A 478 -24.59 -9.34 -10.57
CA ALA A 478 -24.53 -9.54 -9.14
C ALA A 478 -25.16 -8.37 -8.38
N VAL A 479 -26.15 -8.68 -7.58
CA VAL A 479 -26.85 -7.69 -6.72
C VAL A 479 -26.77 -8.18 -5.28
N MET A 480 -26.44 -7.30 -4.38
CA MET A 480 -26.50 -7.57 -2.95
C MET A 480 -27.95 -7.49 -2.46
N ASP A 481 -28.46 -8.54 -1.83
CA ASP A 481 -29.75 -8.50 -1.15
C ASP A 481 -29.70 -7.65 0.13
N GLY A 482 -30.86 -7.39 0.74
CA GLY A 482 -30.95 -6.57 1.95
C GLY A 482 -30.12 -7.11 3.12
N ALA A 483 -30.06 -8.43 3.30
CA ALA A 483 -29.29 -9.05 4.39
C ALA A 483 -27.76 -8.92 4.15
N ALA A 484 -27.31 -9.07 2.89
CA ALA A 484 -25.94 -8.87 2.49
C ALA A 484 -25.52 -7.39 2.66
N LEU A 485 -26.37 -6.45 2.26
CA LEU A 485 -26.14 -5.01 2.46
C LEU A 485 -26.03 -4.66 3.94
N ASP A 486 -26.93 -5.15 4.80
CA ASP A 486 -26.89 -4.87 6.24
C ASP A 486 -25.66 -5.49 6.92
N ARG A 487 -25.28 -6.70 6.54
CA ARG A 487 -24.03 -7.30 6.97
C ARG A 487 -22.83 -6.48 6.49
N GLY A 488 -22.81 -6.09 5.23
CA GLY A 488 -21.77 -5.25 4.63
C GLY A 488 -21.62 -3.93 5.37
N ARG A 489 -22.69 -3.18 5.60
CA ARG A 489 -22.69 -1.91 6.33
C ARG A 489 -22.08 -2.02 7.73
N ARG A 490 -22.47 -3.03 8.50
CA ARG A 490 -21.88 -3.26 9.83
C ARG A 490 -20.38 -3.52 9.75
N ARG A 491 -19.96 -4.40 8.85
CA ARG A 491 -18.54 -4.76 8.72
C ARG A 491 -17.70 -3.61 8.13
N VAL A 492 -18.24 -2.83 7.20
CA VAL A 492 -17.58 -1.62 6.67
C VAL A 492 -17.33 -0.60 7.78
N LYS A 493 -18.28 -0.40 8.71
CA LYS A 493 -18.06 0.49 9.87
C LYS A 493 -16.90 0.02 10.75
N MET A 494 -16.80 -1.29 11.03
CA MET A 494 -15.68 -1.87 11.78
C MET A 494 -14.36 -1.75 11.00
N ALA A 495 -14.39 -2.05 9.69
CA ALA A 495 -13.23 -1.93 8.81
C ALA A 495 -12.69 -0.50 8.79
N ALA A 496 -13.57 0.49 8.62
CA ALA A 496 -13.22 1.91 8.66
C ALA A 496 -12.63 2.32 10.03
N ALA A 497 -13.20 1.82 11.14
CA ALA A 497 -12.63 2.08 12.47
C ALA A 497 -11.18 1.57 12.56
N LEU A 498 -10.90 0.34 12.14
CA LEU A 498 -9.54 -0.20 12.09
C LEU A 498 -8.64 0.60 11.14
N GLN A 499 -9.14 0.97 9.95
CA GLN A 499 -8.40 1.74 8.95
C GLN A 499 -7.93 3.10 9.46
N TYR A 500 -8.79 3.81 10.19
CA TYR A 500 -8.52 5.17 10.66
C TYR A 500 -7.74 5.21 11.97
N THR A 501 -7.67 4.10 12.71
CA THR A 501 -7.08 4.08 14.06
C THR A 501 -5.81 3.24 14.18
N LEU A 502 -5.57 2.25 13.32
CA LEU A 502 -4.30 1.53 13.26
C LEU A 502 -3.18 2.40 12.64
N PRO A 503 -1.89 2.09 12.92
CA PRO A 503 -0.76 2.81 12.33
C PRO A 503 -0.78 2.82 10.80
N GLY A 504 -0.40 3.93 10.18
CA GLY A 504 -0.41 4.16 8.74
C GLY A 504 -1.38 5.28 8.33
N VAL A 505 -1.53 5.50 7.04
CA VAL A 505 -2.34 6.54 6.41
C VAL A 505 -3.59 5.91 5.80
N PRO A 506 -4.80 6.21 6.28
CA PRO A 506 -6.03 5.72 5.67
C PRO A 506 -6.13 6.16 4.21
N CYS A 507 -6.39 5.23 3.31
CA CYS A 507 -6.69 5.50 1.91
C CYS A 507 -8.05 4.93 1.56
N LEU A 508 -8.98 5.79 1.19
CA LEU A 508 -10.34 5.44 0.84
C LEU A 508 -10.55 5.51 -0.66
N TYR A 509 -11.01 4.44 -1.25
CA TYR A 509 -11.39 4.40 -2.67
C TYR A 509 -12.75 5.08 -2.86
N TYR A 510 -12.87 5.98 -3.84
CA TYR A 510 -14.09 6.75 -4.10
C TYR A 510 -15.35 5.87 -4.11
N GLY A 511 -16.39 6.30 -3.42
CA GLY A 511 -17.65 5.59 -3.34
C GLY A 511 -17.76 4.54 -2.22
N ASP A 512 -16.64 4.11 -1.60
CA ASP A 512 -16.71 3.21 -0.45
C ASP A 512 -17.33 3.91 0.77
N GLU A 513 -17.18 5.26 0.88
CA GLU A 513 -17.79 6.07 1.94
C GLU A 513 -19.32 6.14 1.86
N ILE A 514 -19.87 5.80 0.71
CA ILE A 514 -21.32 5.72 0.50
C ILE A 514 -21.81 4.30 0.25
N GLY A 515 -20.90 3.31 0.39
CA GLY A 515 -21.23 1.90 0.26
C GLY A 515 -21.59 1.45 -1.15
N MET A 516 -20.93 1.99 -2.18
CA MET A 516 -21.09 1.51 -3.55
C MET A 516 -20.69 0.04 -3.67
N PRO A 517 -21.57 -0.84 -4.20
CA PRO A 517 -21.24 -2.25 -4.43
C PRO A 517 -20.51 -2.42 -5.78
N GLY A 518 -19.85 -3.58 -5.95
CA GLY A 518 -19.23 -4.00 -7.21
C GLY A 518 -18.28 -5.18 -6.99
N CYS A 519 -18.30 -6.13 -7.91
CA CYS A 519 -17.30 -7.20 -8.00
C CYS A 519 -15.95 -6.61 -8.48
N GLY A 520 -14.96 -7.45 -8.80
CA GLY A 520 -13.69 -6.98 -9.34
C GLY A 520 -13.81 -6.25 -10.68
N ASP A 521 -12.68 -5.77 -11.20
CA ASP A 521 -12.60 -5.02 -12.48
C ASP A 521 -13.39 -5.68 -13.63
N PRO A 522 -14.23 -4.92 -14.36
CA PRO A 522 -14.46 -3.47 -14.31
C PRO A 522 -15.61 -3.03 -13.37
N PHE A 523 -16.29 -3.95 -12.69
CA PHE A 523 -17.51 -3.70 -11.93
C PHE A 523 -17.29 -2.88 -10.66
N ASN A 524 -16.07 -2.87 -10.11
CA ASN A 524 -15.65 -1.99 -9.02
C ASN A 524 -15.43 -0.53 -9.46
N ARG A 525 -15.43 -0.26 -10.78
CA ARG A 525 -15.16 1.05 -11.41
C ARG A 525 -16.44 1.72 -11.93
N ALA A 526 -17.59 1.42 -11.33
CA ALA A 526 -18.82 2.14 -11.62
C ALA A 526 -18.68 3.64 -11.31
N ALA A 527 -19.41 4.48 -12.05
CA ALA A 527 -19.41 5.92 -11.81
C ALA A 527 -19.95 6.27 -10.42
N TYR A 528 -19.42 7.35 -9.82
CA TYR A 528 -19.80 7.76 -8.46
C TYR A 528 -21.29 8.06 -8.35
N ASP A 529 -21.95 7.45 -7.37
CA ASP A 529 -23.38 7.65 -7.15
C ASP A 529 -23.66 8.97 -6.41
N TRP A 530 -23.87 10.03 -7.17
CA TRP A 530 -24.13 11.37 -6.63
C TRP A 530 -25.51 11.52 -5.96
N MET A 531 -26.47 10.71 -6.35
CA MET A 531 -27.88 10.85 -5.93
C MET A 531 -28.28 9.89 -4.84
N GLY A 532 -27.59 8.75 -4.73
CA GLY A 532 -27.87 7.67 -3.79
C GLY A 532 -26.82 7.51 -2.71
N GLY A 533 -26.58 6.26 -2.36
CA GLY A 533 -25.59 5.87 -1.37
C GLY A 533 -26.05 5.95 0.09
N ASP A 534 -25.25 5.38 0.96
CA ASP A 534 -25.53 5.26 2.39
C ASP A 534 -25.07 6.50 3.17
N ARG A 535 -26.04 7.32 3.61
CA ARG A 535 -25.75 8.53 4.40
C ARG A 535 -25.14 8.21 5.76
N GLN A 536 -25.48 7.07 6.37
CA GLN A 536 -24.94 6.69 7.68
C GLN A 536 -23.45 6.28 7.57
N LEU A 537 -23.06 5.61 6.48
CA LEU A 537 -21.66 5.32 6.21
C LEU A 537 -20.88 6.62 5.96
N ARG A 538 -21.42 7.55 5.17
CA ARG A 538 -20.77 8.84 4.92
C ARG A 538 -20.52 9.62 6.21
N GLU A 539 -21.52 9.70 7.09
CA GLU A 539 -21.36 10.36 8.39
C GLU A 539 -20.37 9.63 9.29
N TRP A 540 -20.31 8.30 9.22
CA TRP A 540 -19.32 7.51 9.95
C TRP A 540 -17.88 7.84 9.50
N TYR A 541 -17.61 7.86 8.19
CA TYR A 541 -16.31 8.25 7.67
C TYR A 541 -15.96 9.70 8.01
N ARG A 542 -16.93 10.61 7.96
CA ARG A 542 -16.73 12.02 8.38
C ARG A 542 -16.34 12.11 9.86
N LEU A 543 -17.00 11.35 10.73
CA LEU A 543 -16.65 11.27 12.15
C LEU A 543 -15.23 10.76 12.37
N LEU A 544 -14.86 9.66 11.71
CA LEU A 544 -13.51 9.08 11.79
C LEU A 544 -12.45 10.06 11.26
N GLY A 545 -12.74 10.78 10.18
CA GLY A 545 -11.84 11.80 9.64
C GLY A 545 -11.59 12.92 10.65
N ARG A 546 -12.64 13.44 11.29
CA ARG A 546 -12.53 14.44 12.35
C ARG A 546 -11.76 13.91 13.57
N LEU A 547 -12.06 12.69 14.00
CA LEU A 547 -11.35 12.05 15.11
C LEU A 547 -9.85 11.98 14.84
N ARG A 548 -9.45 11.49 13.65
CA ARG A 548 -8.03 11.40 13.28
C ARG A 548 -7.36 12.76 13.19
N ALA A 549 -8.06 13.77 12.66
CA ALA A 549 -7.54 15.14 12.58
C ALA A 549 -7.29 15.75 13.96
N LEU A 550 -8.14 15.46 14.96
CA LEU A 550 -8.07 16.02 16.31
C LEU A 550 -7.16 15.24 17.24
N CYS A 551 -6.97 13.93 17.03
CA CYS A 551 -6.24 13.04 17.95
C CYS A 551 -4.80 12.77 17.46
N PRO A 552 -3.76 13.37 18.07
CA PRO A 552 -2.36 13.12 17.74
C PRO A 552 -1.95 11.65 17.88
N ALA A 553 -2.53 10.93 18.85
CA ALA A 553 -2.26 9.52 19.06
C ALA A 553 -2.57 8.65 17.83
N LEU A 554 -3.59 8.99 17.04
CA LEU A 554 -3.93 8.24 15.82
C LEU A 554 -2.95 8.48 14.67
N ARG A 555 -2.24 9.61 14.67
CA ARG A 555 -1.31 9.98 13.59
C ARG A 555 0.11 9.50 13.82
N LYS A 556 0.59 9.55 15.07
CA LYS A 556 2.00 9.26 15.43
C LYS A 556 2.15 8.40 16.68
N GLY A 557 1.05 8.10 17.36
CA GLY A 557 1.11 7.38 18.62
C GLY A 557 1.57 5.93 18.46
N GLY A 558 2.19 5.40 19.50
CA GLY A 558 2.43 3.98 19.64
C GLY A 558 1.13 3.17 19.67
N LEU A 559 1.25 1.88 19.48
CA LEU A 559 0.14 0.93 19.56
C LEU A 559 0.47 -0.11 20.63
N GLU A 560 -0.45 -0.25 21.59
CA GLU A 560 -0.35 -1.21 22.68
C GLU A 560 -1.54 -2.18 22.58
N PRO A 561 -1.32 -3.50 22.40
CA PRO A 561 -2.40 -4.47 22.35
C PRO A 561 -3.00 -4.66 23.75
N VAL A 562 -4.34 -4.70 23.84
CA VAL A 562 -5.08 -5.03 25.06
C VAL A 562 -5.69 -6.43 24.94
N ARG A 563 -6.43 -6.69 23.86
CA ARG A 563 -7.02 -8.00 23.58
C ARG A 563 -7.18 -8.19 22.08
N PHE A 564 -6.48 -9.15 21.54
CA PHE A 564 -6.67 -9.67 20.19
C PHE A 564 -6.93 -11.17 20.29
N HIS A 565 -8.19 -11.55 20.25
CA HIS A 565 -8.59 -12.95 20.38
C HIS A 565 -9.99 -13.14 19.81
N ALA A 566 -10.18 -14.22 19.07
CA ALA A 566 -11.45 -14.56 18.46
C ALA A 566 -12.05 -13.37 17.66
N GLY A 567 -13.22 -12.86 18.03
CA GLY A 567 -13.87 -11.73 17.35
C GLY A 567 -13.50 -10.34 17.87
N HIS A 568 -12.48 -10.22 18.72
CA HIS A 568 -12.12 -8.97 19.38
C HIS A 568 -10.78 -8.42 18.87
N ALA A 569 -10.74 -7.10 18.65
CA ALA A 569 -9.53 -6.31 18.46
C ALA A 569 -9.60 -5.08 19.35
N VAL A 570 -8.89 -5.12 20.49
CA VAL A 570 -8.86 -4.04 21.48
C VAL A 570 -7.43 -3.58 21.68
N TYR A 571 -7.19 -2.29 21.52
CA TYR A 571 -5.85 -1.71 21.60
C TYR A 571 -5.88 -0.24 21.99
N LEU A 572 -4.75 0.23 22.52
CA LEU A 572 -4.48 1.62 22.82
C LEU A 572 -3.63 2.26 21.73
N ARG A 573 -3.96 3.50 21.39
CA ARG A 573 -3.10 4.41 20.68
C ARG A 573 -2.68 5.51 21.64
N ARG A 574 -1.37 5.74 21.80
CA ARG A 574 -0.85 6.67 22.81
C ARG A 574 0.23 7.58 22.21
N SER A 575 0.15 8.89 22.51
CA SER A 575 1.16 9.89 22.13
C SER A 575 1.29 10.92 23.25
N GLY A 576 2.30 10.78 24.11
CA GLY A 576 2.41 11.57 25.32
C GLY A 576 1.24 11.30 26.28
N GLU A 577 0.53 12.35 26.67
CA GLU A 577 -0.67 12.24 27.54
C GLU A 577 -1.94 11.87 26.76
N ASP A 578 -1.93 12.05 25.43
CA ASP A 578 -3.07 11.68 24.57
C ASP A 578 -3.14 10.16 24.43
N ALA A 579 -4.25 9.58 24.83
CA ALA A 579 -4.51 8.17 24.67
C ALA A 579 -5.94 7.91 24.20
N LEU A 580 -6.10 6.93 23.32
CA LEU A 580 -7.39 6.49 22.80
C LEU A 580 -7.46 4.96 22.84
N LEU A 581 -8.48 4.45 23.51
CA LEU A 581 -8.82 3.03 23.50
C LEU A 581 -9.77 2.75 22.33
N ILE A 582 -9.39 1.82 21.47
CA ILE A 582 -10.21 1.34 20.35
C ILE A 582 -10.63 -0.09 20.66
N ALA A 583 -11.92 -0.38 20.50
CA ALA A 583 -12.47 -1.70 20.66
C ALA A 583 -13.38 -2.06 19.48
N VAL A 584 -13.02 -3.11 18.76
CA VAL A 584 -13.84 -3.69 17.70
C VAL A 584 -14.25 -5.10 18.12
N ASN A 585 -15.57 -5.32 18.28
CA ASN A 585 -16.17 -6.61 18.56
C ASN A 585 -17.02 -7.06 17.37
N ARG A 586 -16.55 -8.08 16.65
CA ARG A 586 -17.23 -8.61 15.46
C ARG A 586 -18.54 -9.32 15.78
N TRP A 587 -18.66 -9.92 16.98
CA TRP A 587 -19.82 -10.73 17.33
C TRP A 587 -20.98 -9.95 17.90
N CYS A 588 -20.74 -8.74 18.41
CA CYS A 588 -21.78 -7.90 19.02
C CYS A 588 -22.53 -8.62 20.16
N ASP A 589 -21.85 -9.47 20.91
CA ASP A 589 -22.42 -10.36 21.94
C ASP A 589 -22.58 -9.69 23.30
N GLY A 590 -22.18 -8.43 23.42
CA GLY A 590 -22.28 -7.67 24.66
C GLY A 590 -21.28 -8.10 25.74
N GLU A 591 -20.26 -8.90 25.40
CA GLU A 591 -19.21 -9.28 26.34
C GLU A 591 -18.49 -8.03 26.88
N ALA A 592 -18.29 -7.95 28.17
CA ALA A 592 -17.56 -6.86 28.80
C ALA A 592 -16.09 -6.89 28.34
N LEU A 593 -15.63 -5.77 27.77
CA LEU A 593 -14.25 -5.63 27.34
C LEU A 593 -13.34 -5.38 28.54
N PRO A 594 -12.17 -6.03 28.61
CA PRO A 594 -11.17 -5.68 29.61
C PRO A 594 -10.67 -4.27 29.33
N LEU A 595 -10.90 -3.35 30.26
CA LEU A 595 -10.38 -1.99 30.17
C LEU A 595 -9.13 -1.91 31.06
N PRO A 596 -8.03 -1.29 30.58
CA PRO A 596 -6.91 -0.93 31.45
C PRO A 596 -7.36 -0.04 32.61
N ASP A 597 -6.76 -0.20 33.78
CA ASP A 597 -7.17 0.48 35.02
C ASP A 597 -7.20 2.01 34.89
N ASP A 598 -6.30 2.60 34.12
CA ASP A 598 -6.23 4.03 33.84
C ASP A 598 -7.40 4.54 32.97
N PHE A 599 -8.08 3.65 32.25
CA PHE A 599 -9.27 3.96 31.44
C PHE A 599 -10.58 3.69 32.14
N ALA A 600 -10.61 2.88 33.20
CA ALA A 600 -11.81 2.53 33.91
C ALA A 600 -12.53 3.77 34.49
N GLN A 601 -11.79 4.82 34.86
CA GLN A 601 -12.35 6.08 35.38
C GLN A 601 -12.83 7.03 34.25
N SER A 602 -12.30 6.92 33.05
CA SER A 602 -12.62 7.82 31.92
C SER A 602 -13.87 7.38 31.15
N VAL A 603 -14.20 6.10 31.16
CA VAL A 603 -15.37 5.52 30.48
C VAL A 603 -16.71 5.93 31.12
N ALA A 604 -16.72 6.34 32.38
CA ALA A 604 -17.92 6.84 33.05
C ALA A 604 -18.52 8.12 32.41
N LEU A 605 -17.82 8.75 31.49
CA LEU A 605 -18.26 9.97 30.81
C LEU A 605 -18.88 9.73 29.42
N ALA A 606 -18.83 8.50 28.87
CA ALA A 606 -19.11 8.25 27.44
C ALA A 606 -20.38 7.44 27.14
N GLY A 607 -21.21 7.07 28.13
CA GLY A 607 -22.47 6.34 27.90
C GLY A 607 -22.35 4.80 27.87
N PRO A 608 -23.45 4.07 27.62
CA PRO A 608 -23.49 2.61 27.75
C PRO A 608 -22.62 1.91 26.70
N PRO A 609 -22.17 0.66 27.00
CA PRO A 609 -21.33 -0.11 26.08
C PRO A 609 -21.93 -0.22 24.68
N PRO A 610 -21.07 -0.12 23.65
CA PRO A 610 -21.55 -0.18 22.28
C PRO A 610 -22.10 -1.55 21.96
N VAL A 611 -23.28 -1.54 21.41
CA VAL A 611 -23.88 -2.68 20.78
C VAL A 611 -23.72 -2.47 19.27
N ASN A 612 -23.29 -3.48 18.51
CA ASN A 612 -23.22 -3.46 17.05
C ASN A 612 -22.07 -2.67 16.39
N GLY A 613 -20.82 -2.86 16.81
CA GLY A 613 -19.64 -2.38 16.08
C GLY A 613 -19.47 -0.86 16.09
N GLN A 614 -19.79 -0.22 17.19
CA GLN A 614 -19.54 1.19 17.43
C GLN A 614 -18.13 1.44 17.97
N LEU A 615 -17.56 2.60 17.64
CA LEU A 615 -16.31 3.09 18.20
C LEU A 615 -16.57 3.76 19.56
N TRP A 616 -15.79 3.39 20.59
CA TRP A 616 -15.74 4.13 21.84
C TRP A 616 -14.67 5.21 21.76
N ILE A 617 -15.04 6.42 22.08
CA ILE A 617 -14.12 7.56 22.19
C ILE A 617 -14.13 8.03 23.62
#